data_3131f78e60fd33cdaca80a52457f9f15
#
_entry.id   3131f78e60fd33cdaca80a52457f9f15
#
_cell.length_a   1.000
_cell.length_b   1.000
_cell.length_c   1.000
_cell.angle_alpha   90.00
_cell.angle_beta   90.00
_cell.angle_gamma   90.00
#
_symmetry.space_group_name_H-M   'P 1'
#
loop_
_entity.id
_entity.type
_entity.pdbx_description
1 polymer ?
#
loop_
_entity_poly.entity_id
_entity_poly.type
_entity_poly.pdbx_seq_one_letter_code
_entity_poly.pdbx_strand_id
1 'polypeptide(L)'
;SEIYPNNAATFNKNRVAYIAEIKALDKDIRAMVARLPQDRRTVVTSHDAFQYFGREYGLTFLSPQGVSTDSEASAKDVAHLIKQMRAKNISAVFVENITDPRLIKQIAKETGANFGGTLYPGALSGPKGPAPTYLKMIRHNATMLTRALGS
;
A
#
# COMPACT_ATOMS: atom_id res chain seq x y z
N SER A 1 20.03 -23.12 -9.10
CA SER A 1 20.02 -24.57 -8.77
C SER A 1 21.41 -25.19 -8.61
N GLU A 2 22.48 -24.39 -8.55
CA GLU A 2 23.86 -24.88 -8.37
C GLU A 2 24.01 -25.67 -7.06
N ILE A 3 23.37 -25.23 -5.96
CA ILE A 3 23.44 -25.87 -4.65
C ILE A 3 22.65 -27.20 -4.59
N TYR A 4 21.54 -27.30 -5.33
CA TYR A 4 20.66 -28.48 -5.35
C TYR A 4 20.31 -28.88 -6.79
N PRO A 5 21.26 -29.46 -7.54
CA PRO A 5 21.09 -29.78 -8.96
C PRO A 5 19.95 -30.77 -9.23
N ASN A 6 19.74 -31.74 -8.33
CA ASN A 6 18.67 -32.73 -8.46
C ASN A 6 17.27 -32.14 -8.35
N ASN A 7 17.14 -30.93 -7.78
CA ASN A 7 15.86 -30.20 -7.63
C ASN A 7 15.66 -29.13 -8.69
N ALA A 8 16.61 -28.95 -9.61
CA ALA A 8 16.61 -27.85 -10.58
C ALA A 8 15.32 -27.79 -11.43
N ALA A 9 14.83 -28.94 -11.89
CA ALA A 9 13.59 -29.02 -12.67
C ALA A 9 12.37 -28.55 -11.87
N THR A 10 12.27 -28.98 -10.60
CA THR A 10 11.18 -28.58 -9.68
C THR A 10 11.24 -27.09 -9.38
N PHE A 11 12.42 -26.55 -9.06
CA PHE A 11 12.61 -25.12 -8.82
C PHE A 11 12.25 -24.29 -10.04
N ASN A 12 12.67 -24.71 -11.22
CA ASN A 12 12.33 -24.00 -12.46
C ASN A 12 10.82 -24.03 -12.73
N LYS A 13 10.15 -25.16 -12.56
CA LYS A 13 8.70 -25.30 -12.70
C LYS A 13 7.98 -24.33 -11.73
N ASN A 14 8.36 -24.34 -10.45
CA ASN A 14 7.76 -23.47 -9.45
C ASN A 14 8.02 -21.99 -9.76
N ARG A 15 9.22 -21.63 -10.18
CA ARG A 15 9.57 -20.27 -10.61
C ARG A 15 8.69 -19.80 -11.76
N VAL A 16 8.55 -20.60 -12.80
CA VAL A 16 7.73 -20.25 -13.97
C VAL A 16 6.27 -20.05 -13.56
N ALA A 17 5.70 -20.97 -12.77
CA ALA A 17 4.34 -20.87 -12.27
C ALA A 17 4.13 -19.59 -11.44
N TYR A 18 5.01 -19.33 -10.49
CA TYR A 18 4.89 -18.17 -9.60
C TYR A 18 5.06 -16.83 -10.34
N ILE A 19 5.97 -16.77 -11.33
CA ILE A 19 6.10 -15.59 -12.20
C ILE A 19 4.83 -15.35 -13.00
N ALA A 20 4.17 -16.41 -13.49
CA ALA A 20 2.89 -16.26 -14.19
C ALA A 20 1.80 -15.67 -13.28
N GLU A 21 1.71 -16.11 -12.02
CA GLU A 21 0.79 -15.55 -11.03
C GLU A 21 1.10 -14.07 -10.71
N ILE A 22 2.37 -13.71 -10.55
CA ILE A 22 2.79 -12.30 -10.34
C ILE A 22 2.37 -11.43 -11.53
N LYS A 23 2.62 -11.89 -12.76
CA LYS A 23 2.25 -11.15 -13.98
C LYS A 23 0.73 -10.98 -14.13
N ALA A 24 -0.04 -12.00 -13.77
CA ALA A 24 -1.49 -11.91 -13.75
C ALA A 24 -1.98 -10.88 -12.72
N LEU A 25 -1.40 -10.90 -11.51
CA LEU A 25 -1.71 -9.92 -10.47
C LEU A 25 -1.34 -8.49 -10.89
N ASP A 26 -0.17 -8.27 -11.49
CA ASP A 26 0.25 -6.97 -12.02
C ASP A 26 -0.77 -6.42 -13.04
N LYS A 27 -1.19 -7.25 -13.99
CA LYS A 27 -2.22 -6.90 -14.98
C LYS A 27 -3.54 -6.49 -14.32
N ASP A 28 -3.98 -7.26 -13.30
CA ASP A 28 -5.21 -6.97 -12.56
C ASP A 28 -5.11 -5.61 -11.85
N ILE A 29 -3.99 -5.32 -11.18
CA ILE A 29 -3.78 -4.06 -10.46
C ILE A 29 -3.79 -2.87 -11.43
N ARG A 30 -3.11 -2.99 -12.58
CA ARG A 30 -3.15 -1.95 -13.62
C ARG A 30 -4.58 -1.67 -14.07
N ALA A 31 -5.37 -2.72 -14.28
CA ALA A 31 -6.78 -2.58 -14.66
C ALA A 31 -7.64 -1.93 -13.55
N MET A 32 -7.36 -2.26 -12.28
CA MET A 32 -8.05 -1.64 -11.14
C MET A 32 -7.73 -0.15 -11.03
N VAL A 33 -6.46 0.24 -11.09
CA VAL A 33 -6.02 1.63 -10.96
C VAL A 33 -6.41 2.47 -12.18
N ALA A 34 -6.43 1.89 -13.38
CA ALA A 34 -6.86 2.58 -14.60
C ALA A 34 -8.30 3.12 -14.53
N ARG A 35 -9.15 2.53 -13.69
CA ARG A 35 -10.54 2.97 -13.48
C ARG A 35 -10.66 4.17 -12.55
N LEU A 36 -9.60 4.52 -11.81
CA LEU A 36 -9.62 5.65 -10.90
C LEU A 36 -9.48 6.97 -11.67
N PRO A 37 -10.25 8.00 -11.28
CA PRO A 37 -10.04 9.36 -11.76
C PRO A 37 -8.62 9.84 -11.47
N GLN A 38 -8.04 10.62 -12.38
CA GLN A 38 -6.65 11.09 -12.26
C GLN A 38 -6.43 11.99 -11.02
N ASP A 39 -7.41 12.80 -10.69
CA ASP A 39 -7.42 13.71 -9.55
C ASP A 39 -7.60 13.02 -8.20
N ARG A 40 -7.97 11.72 -8.19
CA ARG A 40 -8.19 10.92 -6.98
C ARG A 40 -7.10 9.88 -6.71
N ARG A 41 -5.90 10.04 -7.27
CA ARG A 41 -4.80 9.07 -7.16
C ARG A 41 -3.79 9.38 -6.07
N THR A 42 -4.17 10.19 -5.07
CA THR A 42 -3.33 10.52 -3.93
C THR A 42 -3.95 10.02 -2.63
N VAL A 43 -3.15 9.34 -1.82
CA VAL A 43 -3.53 8.81 -0.50
C VAL A 43 -2.51 9.19 0.56
N VAL A 44 -2.90 9.07 1.83
CA VAL A 44 -2.00 9.21 2.97
C VAL A 44 -1.85 7.85 3.66
N THR A 45 -0.60 7.50 3.97
CA THR A 45 -0.21 6.32 4.75
C THR A 45 0.56 6.73 6.00
N SER A 46 0.82 5.80 6.93
CA SER A 46 1.50 6.11 8.19
C SER A 46 2.96 6.51 7.98
N HIS A 47 3.68 5.77 7.12
CA HIS A 47 5.07 6.05 6.76
C HIS A 47 5.30 5.85 5.25
N ASP A 48 6.50 6.18 4.77
CA ASP A 48 6.85 6.18 3.34
C ASP A 48 7.27 4.79 2.85
N ALA A 49 6.33 3.84 2.78
CA ALA A 49 6.59 2.46 2.39
C ALA A 49 6.17 2.10 0.96
N PHE A 50 5.39 2.94 0.28
CA PHE A 50 4.70 2.57 -0.95
C PHE A 50 5.19 3.31 -2.20
N GLN A 51 6.35 3.96 -2.19
CA GLN A 51 6.84 4.75 -3.32
C GLN A 51 7.06 3.93 -4.59
N TYR A 52 7.59 2.70 -4.46
CA TYR A 52 7.73 1.80 -5.62
C TYR A 52 6.39 1.39 -6.20
N PHE A 53 5.42 1.08 -5.34
CA PHE A 53 4.05 0.74 -5.75
C PHE A 53 3.38 1.95 -6.43
N GLY A 54 3.53 3.13 -5.84
CA GLY A 54 3.00 4.38 -6.39
C GLY A 54 3.55 4.69 -7.78
N ARG A 55 4.87 4.62 -7.95
CA ARG A 55 5.54 4.84 -9.23
C ARG A 55 5.09 3.84 -10.30
N GLU A 56 4.96 2.56 -9.93
CA GLU A 56 4.61 1.50 -10.88
C GLU A 56 3.16 1.59 -11.35
N TYR A 57 2.24 1.97 -10.46
CA TYR A 57 0.81 1.97 -10.75
C TYR A 57 0.19 3.37 -10.91
N GLY A 58 0.98 4.44 -10.81
CA GLY A 58 0.50 5.81 -10.99
C GLY A 58 -0.35 6.32 -9.82
N LEU A 59 0.04 5.96 -8.59
CA LEU A 59 -0.53 6.48 -7.34
C LEU A 59 0.49 7.36 -6.61
N THR A 60 0.02 8.36 -5.89
CA THR A 60 0.86 9.21 -5.03
C THR A 60 0.59 8.88 -3.58
N PHE A 61 1.65 8.58 -2.83
CA PHE A 61 1.60 8.34 -1.40
C PHE A 61 2.25 9.50 -0.67
N LEU A 62 1.53 10.04 0.31
CA LEU A 62 2.04 11.04 1.26
C LEU A 62 2.04 10.41 2.64
N SER A 63 3.01 10.78 3.48
CA SER A 63 3.09 10.26 4.83
C SER A 63 3.68 11.33 5.79
N PRO A 64 3.27 11.32 7.06
CA PRO A 64 3.87 12.19 8.08
C PRO A 64 5.25 11.72 8.52
N GLN A 65 5.54 10.43 8.38
CA GLN A 65 6.84 9.81 8.70
C GLN A 65 7.59 9.47 7.42
N GLY A 66 8.93 9.49 7.48
CA GLY A 66 9.80 9.03 6.42
C GLY A 66 9.79 7.50 6.24
N VAL A 67 10.83 6.98 5.60
CA VAL A 67 11.00 5.52 5.36
C VAL A 67 11.21 4.75 6.66
N SER A 68 11.92 5.32 7.66
CA SER A 68 12.08 4.72 8.98
C SER A 68 10.91 5.07 9.88
N THR A 69 10.47 4.09 10.67
CA THR A 69 9.45 4.23 11.72
C THR A 69 10.06 4.43 13.11
N ASP A 70 11.38 4.56 13.21
CA ASP A 70 12.10 4.71 14.50
C ASP A 70 11.88 6.06 15.16
N SER A 71 11.45 7.08 14.40
CA SER A 71 11.13 8.41 14.91
C SER A 71 9.67 8.76 14.66
N GLU A 72 9.03 9.37 15.65
CA GLU A 72 7.67 9.89 15.47
C GLU A 72 7.67 11.11 14.52
N ALA A 73 6.55 11.30 13.83
CA ALA A 73 6.33 12.47 12.99
C ALA A 73 6.34 13.74 13.85
N SER A 74 7.02 14.78 13.41
CA SER A 74 6.98 16.05 14.12
C SER A 74 5.61 16.73 13.96
N ALA A 75 5.21 17.55 14.93
CA ALA A 75 3.96 18.32 14.84
C ALA A 75 3.94 19.25 13.60
N LYS A 76 5.10 19.72 13.15
CA LYS A 76 5.26 20.54 11.94
C LYS A 76 4.95 19.74 10.69
N ASP A 77 5.43 18.50 10.59
CA ASP A 77 5.20 17.62 9.43
C ASP A 77 3.73 17.21 9.34
N VAL A 78 3.11 16.89 10.49
CA VAL A 78 1.68 16.60 10.57
C VAL A 78 0.85 17.81 10.12
N ALA A 79 1.14 19.00 10.61
CA ALA A 79 0.44 20.22 10.23
C ALA A 79 0.61 20.55 8.73
N HIS A 80 1.80 20.31 8.19
CA HIS A 80 2.07 20.49 6.75
C HIS A 80 1.25 19.49 5.91
N LEU A 81 1.23 18.22 6.30
CA LEU A 81 0.44 17.19 5.64
C LEU A 81 -1.06 17.52 5.64
N ILE A 82 -1.61 17.94 6.78
CA ILE A 82 -3.02 18.35 6.88
C ILE A 82 -3.35 19.51 5.92
N LYS A 83 -2.47 20.52 5.83
CA LYS A 83 -2.60 21.61 4.85
C LYS A 83 -2.60 21.10 3.41
N GLN A 84 -1.68 20.20 3.08
CA GLN A 84 -1.61 19.59 1.73
C GLN A 84 -2.88 18.78 1.42
N MET A 85 -3.37 17.98 2.38
CA MET A 85 -4.59 17.19 2.20
C MET A 85 -5.80 18.07 1.87
N ARG A 86 -5.97 19.17 2.61
CA ARG A 86 -7.05 20.14 2.37
C ARG A 86 -6.91 20.83 1.03
N ALA A 87 -5.70 21.31 0.70
CA ALA A 87 -5.44 22.02 -0.57
C ALA A 87 -5.62 21.15 -1.81
N LYS A 88 -5.37 19.85 -1.71
CA LYS A 88 -5.45 18.89 -2.82
C LYS A 88 -6.70 18.00 -2.76
N ASN A 89 -7.62 18.25 -1.83
CA ASN A 89 -8.83 17.44 -1.61
C ASN A 89 -8.52 15.93 -1.47
N ILE A 90 -7.46 15.60 -0.72
CA ILE A 90 -7.08 14.18 -0.51
C ILE A 90 -8.09 13.57 0.44
N SER A 91 -8.84 12.60 -0.07
CA SER A 91 -10.03 12.06 0.60
C SER A 91 -9.82 10.73 1.32
N ALA A 92 -8.65 10.10 1.21
CA ALA A 92 -8.41 8.77 1.79
C ALA A 92 -7.10 8.71 2.58
N VAL A 93 -7.19 8.09 3.77
CA VAL A 93 -6.04 7.77 4.63
C VAL A 93 -6.05 6.29 4.98
N PHE A 94 -4.86 5.71 5.19
CA PHE A 94 -4.67 4.30 5.52
C PHE A 94 -3.70 4.15 6.69
N VAL A 95 -4.02 3.22 7.60
CA VAL A 95 -3.05 2.73 8.58
C VAL A 95 -2.27 1.55 8.00
N GLU A 96 -1.17 1.23 8.62
CA GLU A 96 -0.36 0.08 8.27
C GLU A 96 -0.32 -0.90 9.44
N ASN A 97 -0.27 -2.21 9.13
CA ASN A 97 -0.32 -3.25 10.15
C ASN A 97 0.88 -3.28 11.10
N ILE A 98 1.93 -2.50 10.81
CA ILE A 98 3.18 -2.41 11.58
C ILE A 98 3.34 -1.08 12.33
N THR A 99 2.39 -0.15 12.23
CA THR A 99 2.46 1.18 12.84
C THR A 99 1.31 1.44 13.81
N ASP A 100 1.51 2.40 14.72
CA ASP A 100 0.44 2.87 15.61
C ASP A 100 -0.62 3.65 14.79
N PRO A 101 -1.89 3.24 14.84
CA PRO A 101 -2.94 3.86 14.04
C PRO A 101 -3.42 5.22 14.55
N ARG A 102 -3.00 5.65 15.76
CA ARG A 102 -3.56 6.85 16.42
C ARG A 102 -3.37 8.12 15.63
N LEU A 103 -2.16 8.35 15.10
CA LEU A 103 -1.84 9.55 14.34
C LEU A 103 -2.66 9.65 13.05
N ILE A 104 -2.76 8.57 12.27
CA ILE A 104 -3.56 8.55 11.03
C ILE A 104 -5.05 8.73 11.31
N LYS A 105 -5.57 8.14 12.39
CA LYS A 105 -6.96 8.37 12.81
C LYS A 105 -7.22 9.81 13.21
N GLN A 106 -6.26 10.47 13.87
CA GLN A 106 -6.34 11.90 14.18
C GLN A 106 -6.35 12.75 12.90
N ILE A 107 -5.43 12.50 11.97
CA ILE A 107 -5.37 13.20 10.67
C ILE A 107 -6.70 13.02 9.91
N ALA A 108 -7.26 11.80 9.86
CA ALA A 108 -8.56 11.54 9.25
C ALA A 108 -9.66 12.43 9.87
N LYS A 109 -9.73 12.48 11.20
CA LYS A 109 -10.72 13.30 11.93
C LYS A 109 -10.58 14.79 11.63
N GLU A 110 -9.35 15.32 11.58
CA GLU A 110 -9.07 16.73 11.36
C GLU A 110 -9.29 17.19 9.92
N THR A 111 -9.16 16.27 8.96
CA THR A 111 -9.30 16.57 7.53
C THR A 111 -10.66 16.19 6.97
N GLY A 112 -11.42 15.33 7.65
CA GLY A 112 -12.64 14.73 7.14
C GLY A 112 -12.38 13.61 6.11
N ALA A 113 -11.13 13.16 5.97
CA ALA A 113 -10.77 12.10 5.03
C ALA A 113 -11.33 10.74 5.47
N ASN A 114 -11.74 9.93 4.50
CA ASN A 114 -12.24 8.57 4.73
C ASN A 114 -11.10 7.65 5.21
N PHE A 115 -11.39 6.84 6.21
CA PHE A 115 -10.48 5.78 6.64
C PHE A 115 -10.62 4.58 5.68
N GLY A 116 -9.62 4.39 4.83
CA GLY A 116 -9.61 3.36 3.78
C GLY A 116 -9.29 1.94 4.29
N GLY A 117 -8.85 1.82 5.55
CA GLY A 117 -8.52 0.53 6.17
C GLY A 117 -7.05 0.34 6.44
N THR A 118 -6.63 -0.95 6.55
CA THR A 118 -5.26 -1.34 6.87
C THR A 118 -4.53 -1.85 5.65
N LEU A 119 -3.35 -1.31 5.36
CA LEU A 119 -2.41 -1.79 4.36
C LEU A 119 -1.29 -2.63 5.00
N TYR A 120 -0.67 -3.47 4.20
CA TYR A 120 0.41 -4.36 4.59
C TYR A 120 1.67 -4.02 3.77
N PRO A 121 2.61 -3.20 4.29
CA PRO A 121 3.78 -2.77 3.52
C PRO A 121 4.84 -3.87 3.34
N GLY A 122 5.01 -4.75 4.34
CA GLY A 122 6.03 -5.80 4.30
C GLY A 122 5.78 -6.98 5.22
N ALA A 123 4.96 -6.83 6.26
CA ALA A 123 4.61 -7.90 7.18
C ALA A 123 3.28 -8.53 6.78
N LEU A 124 3.25 -9.84 6.58
CA LEU A 124 2.04 -10.59 6.24
C LEU A 124 1.05 -10.63 7.41
N SER A 125 -0.21 -10.88 7.13
CA SER A 125 -1.19 -11.22 8.16
C SER A 125 -0.99 -12.65 8.66
N GLY A 126 -1.61 -13.00 9.79
CA GLY A 126 -1.76 -14.39 10.17
C GLY A 126 -2.53 -15.22 9.13
N PRO A 127 -2.51 -16.57 9.24
CA PRO A 127 -3.07 -17.47 8.22
C PRO A 127 -4.55 -17.22 7.88
N LYS A 128 -5.32 -16.75 8.85
CA LYS A 128 -6.76 -16.44 8.71
C LYS A 128 -7.03 -14.98 8.34
N GLY A 129 -6.00 -14.16 8.22
CA GLY A 129 -6.12 -12.75 7.88
C GLY A 129 -6.19 -12.50 6.35
N PRO A 130 -6.31 -11.23 5.93
CA PRO A 130 -6.54 -10.90 4.52
C PRO A 130 -5.28 -10.99 3.65
N ALA A 131 -4.09 -10.99 4.24
CA ALA A 131 -2.80 -10.89 3.56
C ALA A 131 -1.79 -11.98 3.98
N PRO A 132 -2.14 -13.29 3.98
CA PRO A 132 -1.29 -14.35 4.51
C PRO A 132 -0.17 -14.80 3.56
N THR A 133 -0.13 -14.30 2.32
CA THR A 133 0.93 -14.55 1.33
C THR A 133 1.24 -13.26 0.57
N TYR A 134 2.40 -13.19 -0.08
CA TYR A 134 2.80 -12.04 -0.88
C TYR A 134 1.72 -11.63 -1.91
N LEU A 135 1.26 -12.57 -2.72
CA LEU A 135 0.25 -12.27 -3.75
C LEU A 135 -1.07 -11.78 -3.15
N LYS A 136 -1.51 -12.39 -2.03
CA LYS A 136 -2.71 -11.94 -1.33
C LYS A 136 -2.52 -10.58 -0.68
N MET A 137 -1.32 -10.30 -0.14
CA MET A 137 -0.97 -9.00 0.43
C MET A 137 -1.04 -7.88 -0.63
N ILE A 138 -0.39 -8.07 -1.76
CA ILE A 138 -0.39 -7.07 -2.84
C ILE A 138 -1.80 -6.87 -3.40
N ARG A 139 -2.57 -7.94 -3.59
CA ARG A 139 -3.97 -7.87 -4.03
C ARG A 139 -4.85 -7.15 -3.02
N HIS A 140 -4.70 -7.45 -1.73
CA HIS A 140 -5.42 -6.78 -0.65
C HIS A 140 -5.15 -5.28 -0.67
N ASN A 141 -3.88 -4.87 -0.69
CA ASN A 141 -3.50 -3.47 -0.72
C ASN A 141 -4.10 -2.74 -1.93
N ALA A 142 -3.97 -3.30 -3.13
CA ALA A 142 -4.55 -2.72 -4.34
C ALA A 142 -6.07 -2.58 -4.25
N THR A 143 -6.76 -3.59 -3.72
CA THR A 143 -8.22 -3.58 -3.54
C THR A 143 -8.66 -2.49 -2.56
N MET A 144 -7.97 -2.37 -1.40
CA MET A 144 -8.27 -1.36 -0.41
C MET A 144 -8.07 0.06 -0.97
N LEU A 145 -6.94 0.29 -1.64
CA LEU A 145 -6.62 1.58 -2.27
C LEU A 145 -7.67 1.96 -3.32
N THR A 146 -7.95 1.07 -4.25
CA THR A 146 -8.87 1.37 -5.36
C THR A 146 -10.31 1.53 -4.90
N ARG A 147 -10.75 0.81 -3.87
CA ARG A 147 -12.07 0.98 -3.26
C ARG A 147 -12.23 2.36 -2.61
N ALA A 148 -11.24 2.79 -1.82
CA ALA A 148 -11.32 4.06 -1.12
C ALA A 148 -11.19 5.28 -2.05
N LEU A 149 -10.45 5.15 -3.15
CA LEU A 149 -10.25 6.21 -4.14
C LEU A 149 -11.36 6.27 -5.20
N GLY A 150 -12.10 5.19 -5.38
CA GLY A 150 -13.20 5.10 -6.35
C GLY A 150 -14.58 5.45 -5.78
N SER A 151 -14.66 5.71 -4.45
CA SER A 151 -15.91 6.06 -3.76
C SER A 151 -16.24 7.54 -3.83
#